data_cfe7fbd2f67cf9b74e0863f2fc154001
#
_entry.id   cfe7fbd2f67cf9b74e0863f2fc154001
#
_cell.length_a   1.000
_cell.length_b   1.000
_cell.length_c   1.000
_cell.angle_alpha   90.00
_cell.angle_beta   90.00
_cell.angle_gamma   90.00
#
_symmetry.space_group_name_H-M   'P 1'
#
loop_
_entity.id
_entity.type
_entity.pdbx_description
1 polymer ?
#
loop_
_entity_poly.entity_id
_entity_poly.type
_entity_poly.pdbx_seq_one_letter_code
_entity_poly.pdbx_strand_id
1 'polypeptide(L)'
;QYPREKLEMSKAYRNVIVLVEVEGLGSHDCIDCNACVRVCPSDCIVIEGERPEGLKRKRATLFEVDFALCSECGLCLDVCPTDTLGYSREYDQAGYQRADFLYDLIEPWREGEEACRERLREAEAEKAAARAAAKKAAAKKKAAEKPAKAEKPVEPDKGGVDDNAGDGGQPD
;
A
#
# COMPACT_ATOMS: atom_id res chain seq x y z
N GLN A 1 34.96 22.90 -11.58
CA GLN A 1 34.23 23.24 -12.83
C GLN A 1 33.94 21.96 -13.59
N TYR A 2 32.70 21.87 -14.10
CA TYR A 2 32.24 20.72 -14.88
C TYR A 2 33.20 20.41 -16.05
N PRO A 3 33.51 19.11 -16.34
CA PRO A 3 32.98 17.90 -15.69
C PRO A 3 33.73 17.42 -14.44
N ARG A 4 34.80 18.10 -14.02
CA ARG A 4 35.62 17.68 -12.88
C ARG A 4 34.94 17.93 -11.54
N GLU A 5 34.15 18.99 -11.49
CA GLU A 5 33.34 19.36 -10.33
C GLU A 5 31.86 19.32 -10.76
N LYS A 6 31.07 18.51 -10.10
CA LYS A 6 29.62 18.44 -10.32
C LYS A 6 28.90 19.30 -9.27
N LEU A 7 27.84 19.96 -9.69
CA LEU A 7 26.97 20.71 -8.80
C LEU A 7 26.09 19.75 -7.98
N GLU A 8 25.94 20.06 -6.71
CA GLU A 8 25.00 19.37 -5.86
C GLU A 8 23.58 19.91 -6.13
N MET A 9 22.72 19.04 -6.69
CA MET A 9 21.34 19.41 -7.02
C MET A 9 20.48 19.53 -5.76
N SER A 10 19.55 20.48 -5.78
CA SER A 10 18.61 20.68 -4.69
C SER A 10 17.65 19.47 -4.56
N LYS A 11 17.02 19.35 -3.37
CA LYS A 11 16.02 18.28 -3.13
C LYS A 11 14.78 18.40 -4.02
N ALA A 12 14.50 19.59 -4.53
CA ALA A 12 13.36 19.85 -5.42
C ALA A 12 13.67 19.64 -6.90
N TYR A 13 14.92 19.25 -7.23
CA TYR A 13 15.30 18.96 -8.61
C TYR A 13 14.57 17.71 -9.11
N ARG A 14 13.99 17.82 -10.30
CA ARG A 14 13.30 16.71 -10.97
C ARG A 14 14.16 16.18 -12.11
N ASN A 15 14.33 14.89 -12.14
CA ASN A 15 15.02 14.17 -13.20
C ASN A 15 14.48 12.73 -13.25
N VAL A 16 15.29 11.78 -13.69
CA VAL A 16 14.91 10.36 -13.78
C VAL A 16 14.29 9.89 -12.47
N ILE A 17 13.17 9.21 -12.59
CA ILE A 17 12.51 8.53 -11.48
C ILE A 17 13.42 7.40 -10.99
N VAL A 18 13.53 7.24 -9.70
CA VAL A 18 14.29 6.16 -9.05
C VAL A 18 13.46 5.52 -7.95
N LEU A 19 13.77 4.27 -7.63
CA LEU A 19 13.27 3.65 -6.43
C LEU A 19 14.16 4.08 -5.25
N VAL A 20 13.53 4.57 -4.19
CA VAL A 20 14.23 4.97 -2.96
C VAL A 20 14.20 3.85 -1.94
N GLU A 21 15.26 3.78 -1.15
CA GLU A 21 15.35 2.86 -0.02
C GLU A 21 14.33 3.23 1.05
N VAL A 22 13.61 2.22 1.53
CA VAL A 22 12.72 2.36 2.67
C VAL A 22 13.46 1.99 3.95
N GLU A 23 13.42 2.86 4.96
CA GLU A 23 14.10 2.66 6.23
C GLU A 23 13.76 1.29 6.85
N GLY A 24 14.78 0.57 7.26
CA GLY A 24 14.67 -0.76 7.88
C GLY A 24 14.49 -1.91 6.90
N LEU A 25 14.22 -1.64 5.61
CA LEU A 25 14.07 -2.68 4.61
C LEU A 25 15.37 -2.97 3.86
N GLY A 26 16.22 -1.97 3.68
CA GLY A 26 17.45 -2.06 2.89
C GLY A 26 17.19 -2.29 1.40
N SER A 27 15.98 -1.95 0.92
CA SER A 27 15.53 -2.09 -0.45
C SER A 27 14.28 -1.24 -0.70
N HIS A 28 13.75 -1.27 -1.93
CA HIS A 28 12.49 -0.61 -2.28
C HIS A 28 11.27 -1.35 -1.68
N ASP A 29 10.12 -0.67 -1.54
CA ASP A 29 8.84 -1.29 -1.15
C ASP A 29 7.78 -1.22 -2.27
N CYS A 30 8.18 -1.38 -3.53
CA CYS A 30 7.24 -1.43 -4.64
C CYS A 30 6.43 -2.73 -4.61
N ILE A 31 5.09 -2.59 -4.54
CA ILE A 31 4.13 -3.69 -4.38
C ILE A 31 3.42 -4.07 -5.69
N ASP A 32 3.91 -3.64 -6.84
CA ASP A 32 3.25 -3.90 -8.13
C ASP A 32 1.76 -3.53 -8.13
N CYS A 33 1.42 -2.35 -7.62
CA CYS A 33 0.03 -1.87 -7.62
C CYS A 33 -0.40 -1.22 -8.93
N ASN A 34 0.54 -0.94 -9.83
CA ASN A 34 0.33 -0.30 -11.14
C ASN A 34 -0.36 1.07 -11.09
N ALA A 35 -0.35 1.75 -9.93
CA ALA A 35 -0.94 3.08 -9.79
C ALA A 35 -0.17 4.11 -10.61
N CYS A 36 1.16 4.09 -10.56
CA CYS A 36 2.04 4.96 -11.33
C CYS A 36 1.93 4.74 -12.85
N VAL A 37 1.74 3.49 -13.29
CA VAL A 37 1.49 3.16 -14.72
C VAL A 37 0.20 3.81 -15.20
N ARG A 38 -0.90 3.63 -14.44
CA ARG A 38 -2.22 4.16 -14.82
C ARG A 38 -2.31 5.68 -14.84
N VAL A 39 -1.52 6.36 -14.01
CA VAL A 39 -1.56 7.83 -13.91
C VAL A 39 -0.57 8.51 -14.88
N CYS A 40 0.35 7.76 -15.46
CA CYS A 40 1.39 8.30 -16.34
C CYS A 40 0.78 8.86 -17.64
N PRO A 41 0.88 10.17 -17.92
CA PRO A 41 0.32 10.75 -19.14
C PRO A 41 1.13 10.38 -20.39
N SER A 42 2.39 9.95 -20.21
CA SER A 42 3.31 9.59 -21.31
C SER A 42 3.42 8.08 -21.52
N ASP A 43 2.73 7.28 -20.70
CA ASP A 43 2.74 5.80 -20.76
C ASP A 43 4.15 5.21 -20.84
N CYS A 44 5.08 5.79 -20.06
CA CYS A 44 6.50 5.48 -20.10
C CYS A 44 6.96 4.48 -19.02
N ILE A 45 6.05 3.89 -18.24
CA ILE A 45 6.36 3.02 -17.11
C ILE A 45 5.80 1.62 -17.35
N VAL A 46 6.65 0.62 -17.22
CA VAL A 46 6.27 -0.80 -17.25
C VAL A 46 6.68 -1.45 -15.94
N ILE A 47 5.75 -2.16 -15.30
CA ILE A 47 6.00 -2.85 -14.03
C ILE A 47 5.50 -4.27 -14.15
N GLU A 48 6.34 -5.21 -13.73
CA GLU A 48 5.97 -6.60 -13.52
C GLU A 48 6.33 -6.99 -12.09
N GLY A 49 5.50 -7.81 -11.48
CA GLY A 49 5.73 -8.25 -10.12
C GLY A 49 5.14 -9.61 -9.83
N GLU A 50 5.76 -10.27 -8.89
CA GLU A 50 5.33 -11.58 -8.42
C GLU A 50 4.96 -11.52 -6.93
N ARG A 51 4.31 -12.57 -6.45
CA ARG A 51 4.09 -12.77 -5.03
C ARG A 51 5.10 -13.79 -4.52
N PRO A 52 6.14 -13.37 -3.80
CA PRO A 52 7.12 -14.28 -3.25
C PRO A 52 6.48 -15.23 -2.23
N GLU A 53 6.97 -16.45 -2.13
CA GLU A 53 6.51 -17.41 -1.15
C GLU A 53 6.64 -16.86 0.29
N GLY A 54 5.56 -16.99 1.06
CA GLY A 54 5.50 -16.52 2.43
C GLY A 54 5.17 -15.03 2.61
N LEU A 55 5.02 -14.25 1.54
CA LEU A 55 4.60 -12.85 1.60
C LEU A 55 3.14 -12.67 1.12
N LYS A 56 2.41 -11.80 1.81
CA LYS A 56 1.02 -11.46 1.45
C LYS A 56 0.94 -10.45 0.33
N ARG A 57 1.94 -9.58 0.24
CA ARG A 57 2.02 -8.51 -0.77
C ARG A 57 2.80 -8.99 -1.98
N LYS A 58 2.43 -8.49 -3.15
CA LYS A 58 3.25 -8.60 -4.35
C LYS A 58 4.52 -7.75 -4.19
N ARG A 59 5.52 -8.04 -4.98
CA ARG A 59 6.74 -7.29 -5.07
C ARG A 59 7.16 -7.15 -6.52
N ALA A 60 7.54 -5.95 -6.92
CA ALA A 60 8.00 -5.71 -8.28
C ALA A 60 9.32 -6.45 -8.53
N THR A 61 9.39 -7.14 -9.67
CA THR A 61 10.56 -7.86 -10.17
C THR A 61 11.18 -7.17 -11.39
N LEU A 62 10.38 -6.35 -12.06
CA LEU A 62 10.78 -5.47 -13.14
C LEU A 62 10.12 -4.11 -12.96
N PHE A 63 10.88 -3.04 -13.14
CA PHE A 63 10.37 -1.67 -13.16
C PHE A 63 11.15 -0.87 -14.19
N GLU A 64 10.65 -0.83 -15.40
CA GLU A 64 11.27 -0.09 -16.50
C GLU A 64 10.62 1.28 -16.69
N VAL A 65 11.46 2.27 -16.95
CA VAL A 65 11.04 3.62 -17.32
C VAL A 65 11.75 4.05 -18.58
N ASP A 66 10.97 4.36 -19.63
CA ASP A 66 11.48 5.05 -20.82
C ASP A 66 11.58 6.56 -20.51
N PHE A 67 12.77 6.98 -20.09
CA PHE A 67 13.02 8.36 -19.73
C PHE A 67 12.91 9.32 -20.93
N ALA A 68 13.15 8.83 -22.14
CA ALA A 68 12.97 9.64 -23.34
C ALA A 68 11.50 10.07 -23.60
N LEU A 69 10.54 9.36 -22.99
CA LEU A 69 9.10 9.72 -23.01
C LEU A 69 8.66 10.45 -21.76
N CYS A 70 9.41 10.36 -20.68
CA CYS A 70 9.00 10.90 -19.39
C CYS A 70 8.94 12.43 -19.41
N SER A 71 7.80 13.00 -19.03
CA SER A 71 7.59 14.45 -18.91
C SER A 71 7.95 15.03 -17.54
N GLU A 72 8.52 14.23 -16.63
CA GLU A 72 8.93 14.62 -15.27
C GLU A 72 7.82 15.31 -14.46
N CYS A 73 6.56 14.98 -14.73
CA CYS A 73 5.40 15.63 -14.12
C CYS A 73 5.22 15.34 -12.63
N GLY A 74 5.70 14.18 -12.14
CA GLY A 74 5.67 13.79 -10.74
C GLY A 74 4.41 13.06 -10.28
N LEU A 75 3.39 12.91 -11.12
CA LEU A 75 2.14 12.24 -10.75
C LEU A 75 2.33 10.81 -10.24
N CYS A 76 3.35 10.10 -10.74
CA CYS A 76 3.68 8.75 -10.29
C CYS A 76 4.18 8.72 -8.84
N LEU A 77 4.89 9.76 -8.38
CA LEU A 77 5.33 9.91 -7.01
C LEU A 77 4.12 10.18 -6.10
N ASP A 78 3.26 11.12 -6.51
CA ASP A 78 2.09 11.55 -5.72
C ASP A 78 1.09 10.41 -5.48
N VAL A 79 0.98 9.47 -6.41
CA VAL A 79 0.02 8.36 -6.33
C VAL A 79 0.61 7.10 -5.66
N CYS A 80 1.89 7.08 -5.37
CA CYS A 80 2.57 5.90 -4.82
C CYS A 80 2.15 5.62 -3.37
N PRO A 81 1.49 4.49 -3.07
CA PRO A 81 1.00 4.21 -1.72
C PRO A 81 2.09 3.81 -0.72
N THR A 82 3.30 3.56 -1.19
CA THR A 82 4.45 3.13 -0.38
C THR A 82 5.56 4.17 -0.35
N ASP A 83 5.38 5.33 -1.01
CA ASP A 83 6.35 6.42 -1.10
C ASP A 83 7.76 5.95 -1.50
N THR A 84 7.82 4.89 -2.32
CA THR A 84 9.09 4.27 -2.75
C THR A 84 9.66 4.89 -4.02
N LEU A 85 8.99 5.90 -4.60
CA LEU A 85 9.46 6.61 -5.78
C LEU A 85 10.05 7.96 -5.40
N GLY A 86 11.15 8.31 -6.06
CA GLY A 86 11.82 9.59 -5.90
C GLY A 86 12.44 10.06 -7.21
N TYR A 87 13.11 11.20 -7.18
CA TYR A 87 13.90 11.69 -8.30
C TYR A 87 15.38 11.50 -8.05
N SER A 88 16.11 11.07 -9.09
CA SER A 88 17.56 11.13 -9.11
C SER A 88 18.04 12.59 -9.06
N ARG A 89 19.22 12.79 -8.50
CA ARG A 89 19.91 14.10 -8.53
C ARG A 89 21.01 14.16 -9.56
N GLU A 90 21.15 13.13 -10.35
CA GLU A 90 22.07 13.08 -11.47
C GLU A 90 21.51 13.96 -12.59
N TYR A 91 22.34 14.80 -13.19
CA TYR A 91 21.91 15.74 -14.23
C TYR A 91 22.75 15.66 -15.49
N ASP A 92 23.72 14.77 -15.54
CA ASP A 92 24.69 14.63 -16.62
C ASP A 92 24.49 13.35 -17.45
N GLN A 93 23.28 12.86 -17.50
CA GLN A 93 22.91 11.70 -18.32
C GLN A 93 22.92 12.10 -19.79
N ALA A 94 23.72 11.38 -20.57
CA ALA A 94 23.80 11.54 -22.01
C ALA A 94 23.94 10.18 -22.67
N GLY A 95 23.32 10.00 -23.81
CA GLY A 95 23.35 8.76 -24.57
C GLY A 95 23.30 9.05 -26.07
N TYR A 96 23.72 8.08 -26.87
CA TYR A 96 23.70 8.16 -28.32
C TYR A 96 22.47 7.51 -28.94
N GLN A 97 21.85 6.58 -28.19
CA GLN A 97 20.71 5.80 -28.64
C GLN A 97 19.56 5.94 -27.65
N ARG A 98 18.33 5.79 -28.14
CA ARG A 98 17.16 5.82 -27.27
C ARG A 98 17.19 4.73 -26.19
N ALA A 99 17.76 3.58 -26.49
CA ALA A 99 17.88 2.50 -25.54
C ALA A 99 18.75 2.85 -24.32
N ASP A 100 19.64 3.84 -24.43
CA ASP A 100 20.47 4.32 -23.32
C ASP A 100 19.61 5.03 -22.22
N PHE A 101 18.37 5.38 -22.54
CA PHE A 101 17.42 6.03 -21.65
C PHE A 101 16.28 5.11 -21.18
N LEU A 102 16.41 3.81 -21.39
CA LEU A 102 15.52 2.81 -20.81
C LEU A 102 16.15 2.31 -19.51
N TYR A 103 15.58 2.69 -18.40
CA TYR A 103 16.13 2.38 -17.06
C TYR A 103 15.34 1.29 -16.38
N ASP A 104 16.01 0.21 -15.96
CA ASP A 104 15.47 -0.74 -15.00
C ASP A 104 15.79 -0.28 -13.57
N LEU A 105 14.78 0.23 -12.86
CA LEU A 105 14.93 0.79 -11.52
C LEU A 105 15.16 -0.28 -10.44
N ILE A 106 14.96 -1.57 -10.75
CA ILE A 106 15.17 -2.67 -9.82
C ILE A 106 16.59 -3.20 -9.87
N GLU A 107 17.29 -3.00 -10.98
CA GLU A 107 18.65 -3.51 -11.14
C GLU A 107 19.59 -3.23 -9.95
N PRO A 108 19.65 -2.02 -9.37
CA PRO A 108 20.50 -1.73 -8.22
C PRO A 108 20.12 -2.52 -6.95
N TRP A 109 18.89 -3.02 -6.87
CA TRP A 109 18.35 -3.68 -5.69
C TRP A 109 18.39 -5.21 -5.76
N ARG A 110 18.73 -5.79 -6.90
CA ARG A 110 18.71 -7.25 -7.14
C ARG A 110 19.64 -8.01 -6.21
N GLU A 111 20.81 -7.48 -5.90
CA GLU A 111 21.78 -8.14 -5.02
C GLU A 111 21.31 -8.26 -3.57
N GLY A 112 20.46 -7.33 -3.09
CA GLY A 112 19.92 -7.32 -1.74
C GLY A 112 18.54 -7.95 -1.58
N GLU A 113 17.93 -8.43 -2.66
CA GLU A 113 16.52 -8.81 -2.70
C GLU A 113 16.17 -9.98 -1.76
N GLU A 114 17.01 -11.00 -1.66
CA GLU A 114 16.75 -12.14 -0.76
C GLU A 114 16.77 -11.75 0.71
N ALA A 115 17.75 -10.96 1.12
CA ALA A 115 17.83 -10.44 2.49
C ALA A 115 16.63 -9.53 2.82
N CYS A 116 16.16 -8.77 1.83
CA CYS A 116 14.95 -7.96 1.97
C CYS A 116 13.69 -8.83 2.11
N ARG A 117 13.56 -9.89 1.33
CA ARG A 117 12.44 -10.84 1.42
C ARG A 117 12.38 -11.51 2.80
N GLU A 118 13.51 -11.85 3.38
CA GLU A 118 13.57 -12.40 4.75
C GLU A 118 13.08 -11.39 5.79
N ARG A 119 13.58 -10.16 5.76
CA ARG A 119 13.11 -9.09 6.67
C ARG A 119 11.62 -8.82 6.54
N LEU A 120 11.09 -8.85 5.33
CA LEU A 120 9.65 -8.68 5.09
C LEU A 120 8.83 -9.83 5.68
N ARG A 121 9.30 -11.08 5.57
CA ARG A 121 8.64 -12.25 6.19
C ARG A 121 8.61 -12.13 7.70
N GLU A 122 9.72 -11.73 8.30
CA GLU A 122 9.82 -11.50 9.75
C GLU A 122 8.87 -10.38 10.21
N ALA A 123 8.86 -9.24 9.51
CA ALA A 123 7.97 -8.13 9.81
C ALA A 123 6.48 -8.48 9.65
N GLU A 124 6.12 -9.29 8.64
CA GLU A 124 4.74 -9.76 8.48
C GLU A 124 4.34 -10.77 9.55
N ALA A 125 5.25 -11.66 9.96
CA ALA A 125 5.04 -12.61 11.04
C ALA A 125 4.82 -11.90 12.38
N GLU A 126 5.64 -10.89 12.68
CA GLU A 126 5.48 -10.06 13.88
C GLU A 126 4.14 -9.31 13.90
N LYS A 127 3.79 -8.66 12.80
CA LYS A 127 2.48 -7.99 12.65
C LYS A 127 1.31 -8.97 12.77
N ALA A 128 1.44 -10.18 12.26
CA ALA A 128 0.43 -11.23 12.40
C ALA A 128 0.29 -11.70 13.85
N ALA A 129 1.40 -11.90 14.54
CA ALA A 129 1.43 -12.26 15.96
C ALA A 129 0.81 -11.15 16.85
N ALA A 130 1.18 -9.89 16.60
CA ALA A 130 0.62 -8.74 17.31
C ALA A 130 -0.91 -8.62 17.10
N ARG A 131 -1.39 -8.81 15.87
CA ARG A 131 -2.83 -8.83 15.56
C ARG A 131 -3.56 -9.99 16.24
N ALA A 132 -2.95 -11.16 16.31
CA ALA A 132 -3.51 -12.32 16.99
C ALA A 132 -3.60 -12.08 18.51
N ALA A 133 -2.56 -11.49 19.11
CA ALA A 133 -2.54 -11.10 20.52
C ALA A 133 -3.62 -10.06 20.84
N ALA A 134 -3.75 -9.02 20.00
CA ALA A 134 -4.78 -7.99 20.14
C ALA A 134 -6.21 -8.57 20.04
N LYS A 135 -6.46 -9.49 19.09
CA LYS A 135 -7.75 -10.18 18.98
C LYS A 135 -8.06 -11.04 20.22
N LYS A 136 -7.08 -11.76 20.77
CA LYS A 136 -7.25 -12.54 22.02
C LYS A 136 -7.54 -11.63 23.21
N ALA A 137 -6.87 -10.47 23.32
CA ALA A 137 -7.12 -9.50 24.38
C ALA A 137 -8.52 -8.87 24.27
N ALA A 138 -8.96 -8.53 23.05
CA ALA A 138 -10.31 -7.99 22.82
C ALA A 138 -11.41 -9.02 23.10
N ALA A 139 -11.18 -10.30 22.75
CA ALA A 139 -12.11 -11.39 23.06
C ALA A 139 -12.24 -11.61 24.59
N LYS A 140 -11.10 -11.53 25.32
CA LYS A 140 -11.07 -11.65 26.78
C LYS A 140 -11.83 -10.49 27.48
N LYS A 141 -11.69 -9.24 26.95
CA LYS A 141 -12.47 -8.09 27.43
C LYS A 141 -13.97 -8.26 27.19
N LYS A 142 -14.40 -8.72 26.00
CA LYS A 142 -15.81 -8.98 25.69
C LYS A 142 -16.42 -10.11 26.53
N ALA A 143 -15.61 -11.12 26.92
CA ALA A 143 -16.07 -12.20 27.80
C ALA A 143 -16.22 -11.75 29.25
N ALA A 144 -15.42 -10.77 29.68
CA ALA A 144 -15.51 -10.21 31.04
C ALA A 144 -16.66 -9.19 31.22
N GLU A 145 -17.20 -8.63 30.12
CA GLU A 145 -18.23 -7.59 30.12
C GLU A 145 -19.65 -8.13 29.79
N LYS A 146 -19.87 -9.44 29.92
CA LYS A 146 -21.21 -10.00 29.78
C LYS A 146 -21.96 -9.83 31.11
N PRO A 147 -22.89 -8.87 31.24
CA PRO A 147 -23.65 -8.71 32.48
C PRO A 147 -24.55 -9.93 32.68
N ALA A 148 -24.61 -10.41 33.92
CA ALA A 148 -25.53 -11.44 34.36
C ALA A 148 -26.96 -10.99 34.03
N LYS A 149 -27.63 -11.82 33.26
CA LYS A 149 -29.05 -11.65 32.90
C LYS A 149 -29.87 -11.67 34.17
N ALA A 150 -30.35 -10.50 34.61
CA ALA A 150 -31.30 -10.39 35.72
C ALA A 150 -32.59 -11.11 35.31
N GLU A 151 -32.98 -12.06 36.14
CA GLU A 151 -34.31 -12.68 36.14
C GLU A 151 -35.37 -11.59 36.34
N LYS A 152 -36.35 -11.54 35.44
CA LYS A 152 -37.56 -10.76 35.63
C LYS A 152 -38.49 -11.54 36.55
N PRO A 153 -39.06 -10.87 37.57
CA PRO A 153 -40.13 -11.49 38.38
C PRO A 153 -41.41 -11.63 37.55
N VAL A 154 -42.01 -12.79 37.66
CA VAL A 154 -43.34 -13.11 37.17
C VAL A 154 -44.38 -12.41 38.01
N GLU A 155 -45.17 -11.49 37.44
CA GLU A 155 -46.38 -11.01 38.04
C GLU A 155 -47.59 -11.82 37.54
N PRO A 156 -48.60 -12.04 38.42
CA PRO A 156 -49.72 -12.94 38.08
C PRO A 156 -50.84 -12.22 37.32
N ASP A 157 -51.45 -12.99 36.51
CA ASP A 157 -52.69 -12.88 35.76
C ASP A 157 -53.84 -12.15 36.54
N LYS A 158 -54.43 -11.17 35.92
CA LYS A 158 -55.85 -10.80 36.19
C LYS A 158 -56.53 -10.56 34.86
N GLY A 159 -57.48 -11.45 34.67
CA GLY A 159 -58.35 -11.56 33.52
C GLY A 159 -59.35 -10.41 33.34
N GLY A 160 -59.99 -10.45 32.21
CA GLY A 160 -61.35 -9.94 32.03
C GLY A 160 -61.56 -8.84 31.02
N VAL A 161 -62.23 -9.24 30.05
CA VAL A 161 -63.54 -8.84 29.45
C VAL A 161 -63.46 -8.01 28.14
N ASP A 162 -64.07 -8.61 27.18
CA ASP A 162 -64.72 -8.23 25.93
C ASP A 162 -65.11 -6.75 25.73
N ASP A 163 -65.00 -6.33 24.44
CA ASP A 163 -66.11 -5.84 23.60
C ASP A 163 -65.53 -5.15 22.34
N ASN A 164 -65.70 -5.70 21.20
CA ASN A 164 -66.65 -5.51 20.09
C ASN A 164 -66.66 -4.14 19.38
N ALA A 165 -66.77 -4.28 18.07
CA ALA A 165 -67.23 -3.34 17.05
C ALA A 165 -66.21 -2.29 16.57
N GLY A 166 -65.87 -2.18 15.29
CA GLY A 166 -66.67 -2.16 14.12
C GLY A 166 -66.08 -1.15 13.16
N ASP A 167 -66.10 -1.58 11.92
CA ASP A 167 -66.37 -0.74 10.76
C ASP A 167 -65.34 0.22 10.17
N GLY A 168 -64.90 -0.07 8.99
CA GLY A 168 -65.37 0.63 7.80
C GLY A 168 -64.37 1.54 7.14
N GLY A 169 -64.03 1.25 5.90
CA GLY A 169 -63.78 2.27 4.92
C GLY A 169 -62.43 2.30 4.20
N GLN A 170 -62.38 1.62 3.08
CA GLN A 170 -61.68 2.00 1.86
C GLN A 170 -62.41 3.18 1.19
N PRO A 171 -61.92 3.80 0.09
CA PRO A 171 -60.62 3.88 -0.59
C PRO A 171 -60.24 5.35 -0.95
N ASP A 172 -59.03 5.60 -1.42
CA ASP A 172 -58.66 6.10 -2.74
C ASP A 172 -57.15 6.13 -2.89
#